data_160f6bbda74c3ec01f383f233b07a5ea
#
_entry.id   160f6bbda74c3ec01f383f233b07a5ea
#
_cell.length_a   1.000
_cell.length_b   1.000
_cell.length_c   1.000
_cell.angle_alpha   90.00
_cell.angle_beta   90.00
_cell.angle_gamma   90.00
#
_symmetry.space_group_name_H-M   'P 1'
#
loop_
_entity.id
_entity.type
_entity.pdbx_description
1 polymer ?
#
loop_
_entity_poly.entity_id
_entity_poly.type
_entity_poly.pdbx_seq_one_letter_code
_entity_poly.pdbx_strand_id
1 'polypeptide(L)'
;AYNNFKACGATHLMAVSGFNLAVLKGMLYKILRRMLVPKVPLILVCSASVWFYVLLAGFSSSMIRAAIMMLVFLLSKLFNERTDSLNSLGFAAFLSCLDPYAVTDAGALLTFTAVLGLITVNPFLISKVRCKNKIIKNVLQTICSSVSVFVTTFPVMYFMFGEVSIAGIFLNVVLIPLSEVLMITAVFFSAFSSFGVIRSVTVFILKTVSGAMLGITEYFARFSFSKVTISSQFFALLIFCVFV
;
A
#
# COMPACT_ATOMS: atom_id res chain seq x y z
N ALA A 1 -7.70 -3.28 19.45
CA ALA A 1 -7.66 -3.20 17.97
C ALA A 1 -6.23 -3.08 17.46
N TYR A 2 -5.47 -2.04 17.82
CA TYR A 2 -4.08 -1.82 17.32
C TYR A 2 -3.17 -3.04 17.53
N ASN A 3 -3.17 -3.64 18.71
CA ASN A 3 -2.34 -4.82 19.01
C ASN A 3 -2.69 -6.03 18.13
N ASN A 4 -3.97 -6.19 17.74
CA ASN A 4 -4.40 -7.27 16.86
C ASN A 4 -3.87 -7.05 15.42
N PHE A 5 -3.94 -5.82 14.91
CA PHE A 5 -3.35 -5.47 13.62
C PHE A 5 -1.82 -5.64 13.62
N LYS A 6 -1.16 -5.29 14.72
CA LYS A 6 0.28 -5.49 14.90
C LYS A 6 0.64 -6.99 14.89
N ALA A 7 -0.12 -7.80 15.61
CA ALA A 7 0.07 -9.25 15.63
C ALA A 7 -0.09 -9.88 14.24
N CYS A 8 -1.04 -9.37 13.45
CA CYS A 8 -1.32 -9.82 12.09
C CYS A 8 -0.39 -9.23 11.02
N GLY A 9 0.57 -8.35 11.35
CA GLY A 9 1.43 -7.68 10.38
C GLY A 9 0.73 -6.69 9.45
N ALA A 10 -0.48 -6.24 9.84
CA ALA A 10 -1.35 -5.38 9.04
C ALA A 10 -1.42 -3.93 9.56
N THR A 11 -0.48 -3.50 10.39
CA THR A 11 -0.40 -2.14 10.94
C THR A 11 -0.33 -1.05 9.88
N HIS A 12 0.25 -1.35 8.72
CA HIS A 12 0.34 -0.44 7.59
C HIS A 12 -1.02 -0.02 7.02
N LEU A 13 -2.09 -0.79 7.27
CA LEU A 13 -3.46 -0.45 6.86
C LEU A 13 -4.12 0.56 7.80
N MET A 14 -3.67 0.64 9.07
CA MET A 14 -4.17 1.62 10.03
C MET A 14 -3.46 2.97 9.92
N ALA A 15 -2.24 2.97 9.41
CA ALA A 15 -1.49 4.19 9.17
C ALA A 15 -1.94 4.85 7.86
N VAL A 16 -1.86 6.17 7.81
CA VAL A 16 -2.03 6.90 6.55
C VAL A 16 -0.85 6.53 5.65
N SER A 17 -1.13 5.84 4.55
CA SER A 17 -0.12 5.21 3.70
C SER A 17 -0.19 5.66 2.25
N GLY A 18 0.89 5.43 1.50
CA GLY A 18 0.92 5.66 0.06
C GLY A 18 -0.14 4.87 -0.72
N PHE A 19 -0.62 3.74 -0.18
CA PHE A 19 -1.73 2.98 -0.74
C PHE A 19 -3.01 3.82 -0.78
N ASN A 20 -3.35 4.51 0.31
CA ASN A 20 -4.51 5.40 0.39
C ASN A 20 -4.45 6.50 -0.67
N LEU A 21 -3.26 7.09 -0.85
CA LEU A 21 -3.02 8.10 -1.87
C LEU A 21 -3.19 7.53 -3.28
N ALA A 22 -2.72 6.30 -3.53
CA ALA A 22 -2.87 5.63 -4.83
C ALA A 22 -4.34 5.35 -5.18
N VAL A 23 -5.13 4.90 -4.20
CA VAL A 23 -6.58 4.66 -4.37
C VAL A 23 -7.31 5.96 -4.68
N LEU A 24 -7.08 7.02 -3.89
CA LEU A 24 -7.71 8.32 -4.08
C LEU A 24 -7.40 8.89 -5.48
N LYS A 25 -6.12 8.96 -5.84
CA LYS A 25 -5.69 9.41 -7.17
C LYS A 25 -6.25 8.54 -8.28
N GLY A 26 -6.23 7.21 -8.10
CA GLY A 26 -6.76 6.26 -9.08
C GLY A 26 -8.24 6.45 -9.34
N MET A 27 -9.03 6.65 -8.29
CA MET A 27 -10.45 6.95 -8.37
C MET A 27 -10.71 8.29 -9.08
N LEU A 28 -10.05 9.36 -8.65
CA LEU A 28 -10.20 10.69 -9.25
C LEU A 28 -9.80 10.69 -10.72
N TYR A 29 -8.67 10.07 -11.06
CA TYR A 29 -8.21 9.93 -12.44
C TYR A 29 -9.23 9.21 -13.32
N LYS A 30 -9.82 8.11 -12.85
CA LYS A 30 -10.86 7.36 -13.59
C LYS A 30 -12.11 8.19 -13.79
N ILE A 31 -12.57 8.93 -12.79
CA ILE A 31 -13.75 9.80 -12.86
C ILE A 31 -13.53 10.92 -13.89
N LEU A 32 -12.44 11.69 -13.75
CA LEU A 32 -12.13 12.79 -14.66
C LEU A 32 -11.95 12.33 -16.11
N ARG A 33 -11.29 11.17 -16.29
CA ARG A 33 -11.15 10.57 -17.63
C ARG A 33 -12.50 10.17 -18.23
N ARG A 34 -13.43 9.67 -17.43
CA ARG A 34 -14.78 9.32 -17.88
C ARG A 34 -15.60 10.55 -18.23
N MET A 35 -15.32 11.69 -17.58
CA MET A 35 -15.91 13.00 -17.90
C MET A 35 -15.26 13.65 -19.12
N LEU A 36 -14.37 12.95 -19.84
CA LEU A 36 -13.66 13.45 -21.02
C LEU A 36 -12.84 14.73 -20.76
N VAL A 37 -12.39 14.93 -19.51
CA VAL A 37 -11.53 16.06 -19.16
C VAL A 37 -10.20 15.97 -19.93
N PRO A 38 -9.74 17.06 -20.57
CA PRO A 38 -8.47 17.08 -21.30
C PRO A 38 -7.30 16.70 -20.41
N LYS A 39 -6.23 16.18 -21.02
CA LYS A 39 -5.09 15.55 -20.32
C LYS A 39 -4.40 16.49 -19.34
N VAL A 40 -4.16 17.76 -19.72
CA VAL A 40 -3.44 18.72 -18.88
C VAL A 40 -4.24 19.05 -17.60
N PRO A 41 -5.49 19.53 -17.66
CA PRO A 41 -6.25 19.82 -16.44
C PRO A 41 -6.51 18.57 -15.60
N LEU A 42 -6.69 17.39 -16.22
CA LEU A 42 -6.83 16.12 -15.49
C LEU A 42 -5.61 15.87 -14.60
N ILE A 43 -4.41 16.00 -15.15
CA ILE A 43 -3.17 15.78 -14.41
C ILE A 43 -2.97 16.84 -13.33
N LEU A 44 -3.25 18.10 -13.63
CA LEU A 44 -3.17 19.17 -12.64
C LEU A 44 -4.09 18.94 -11.44
N VAL A 45 -5.36 18.58 -11.69
CA VAL A 45 -6.33 18.29 -10.63
C VAL A 45 -5.89 17.06 -9.81
N CYS A 46 -5.41 16.00 -10.47
CA CYS A 46 -4.87 14.84 -9.75
C CYS A 46 -3.63 15.20 -8.90
N SER A 47 -2.73 16.02 -9.41
CA SER A 47 -1.54 16.46 -8.67
C SER A 47 -1.92 17.33 -7.47
N ALA A 48 -2.84 18.26 -7.67
CA ALA A 48 -3.36 19.11 -6.58
C ALA A 48 -4.04 18.25 -5.50
N SER A 49 -4.84 17.25 -5.88
CA SER A 49 -5.49 16.35 -4.92
C SER A 49 -4.50 15.50 -4.12
N VAL A 50 -3.39 15.07 -4.73
CA VAL A 50 -2.31 14.37 -4.05
C VAL A 50 -1.70 15.24 -2.96
N TRP A 51 -1.32 16.48 -3.28
CA TRP A 51 -0.75 17.42 -2.31
C TRP A 51 -1.75 17.83 -1.22
N PHE A 52 -3.01 18.06 -1.59
CA PHE A 52 -4.05 18.36 -0.63
C PHE A 52 -4.23 17.22 0.39
N TYR A 53 -4.19 15.96 -0.07
CA TYR A 53 -4.28 14.82 0.84
C TYR A 53 -3.04 14.70 1.74
N VAL A 54 -1.84 14.97 1.24
CA VAL A 54 -0.60 15.01 2.06
C VAL A 54 -0.69 16.06 3.15
N LEU A 55 -1.24 17.24 2.83
CA LEU A 55 -1.48 18.32 3.79
C LEU A 55 -2.46 17.87 4.88
N LEU A 56 -3.58 17.26 4.52
CA LEU A 56 -4.55 16.71 5.47
C LEU A 56 -3.96 15.59 6.36
N ALA A 57 -3.03 14.82 5.81
CA ALA A 57 -2.34 13.74 6.52
C ALA A 57 -1.20 14.20 7.44
N GLY A 58 -0.94 15.51 7.51
CA GLY A 58 0.09 16.09 8.40
C GLY A 58 1.51 15.90 7.91
N PHE A 59 1.75 15.83 6.58
CA PHE A 59 3.09 15.74 5.96
C PHE A 59 3.96 14.58 6.50
N SER A 60 3.36 13.42 6.77
CA SER A 60 4.18 12.28 7.19
C SER A 60 5.21 11.91 6.10
N SER A 61 6.41 11.52 6.51
CA SER A 61 7.54 11.20 5.60
C SER A 61 7.16 10.12 4.57
N SER A 62 6.38 9.12 4.98
CA SER A 62 5.85 8.08 4.09
C SER A 62 4.93 8.64 3.01
N MET A 63 4.07 9.62 3.36
CA MET A 63 3.15 10.24 2.41
C MET A 63 3.88 11.14 1.40
N ILE A 64 4.89 11.87 1.86
CA ILE A 64 5.72 12.72 0.97
C ILE A 64 6.41 11.86 -0.08
N ARG A 65 7.05 10.74 0.32
CA ARG A 65 7.68 9.81 -0.62
C ARG A 65 6.70 9.25 -1.65
N ALA A 66 5.53 8.82 -1.19
CA ALA A 66 4.48 8.31 -2.08
C ALA A 66 3.96 9.40 -3.04
N ALA A 67 3.80 10.63 -2.56
CA ALA A 67 3.38 11.76 -3.38
C ALA A 67 4.41 12.08 -4.46
N ILE A 68 5.70 12.10 -4.13
CA ILE A 68 6.78 12.34 -5.10
C ILE A 68 6.75 11.28 -6.20
N MET A 69 6.72 9.98 -5.85
CA MET A 69 6.63 8.90 -6.82
C MET A 69 5.40 9.04 -7.72
N MET A 70 4.29 9.45 -7.14
CA MET A 70 3.03 9.61 -7.85
C MET A 70 3.01 10.82 -8.78
N LEU A 71 3.67 11.92 -8.39
CA LEU A 71 3.86 13.09 -9.26
C LEU A 71 4.75 12.77 -10.45
N VAL A 72 5.86 12.07 -10.25
CA VAL A 72 6.71 11.61 -11.35
C VAL A 72 5.91 10.76 -12.33
N PHE A 73 5.07 9.85 -11.82
CA PHE A 73 4.16 9.07 -12.66
C PHE A 73 3.14 9.92 -13.42
N LEU A 74 2.57 10.96 -12.81
CA LEU A 74 1.63 11.85 -13.48
C LEU A 74 2.31 12.72 -14.53
N LEU A 75 3.51 13.22 -14.23
CA LEU A 75 4.32 14.01 -15.16
C LEU A 75 4.76 13.19 -16.38
N SER A 76 5.20 11.95 -16.20
CA SER A 76 5.55 11.09 -17.34
C SER A 76 4.36 10.85 -18.27
N LYS A 77 3.14 10.73 -17.71
CA LYS A 77 1.92 10.69 -18.50
C LYS A 77 1.65 12.01 -19.23
N LEU A 78 1.98 13.14 -18.64
CA LEU A 78 1.80 14.45 -19.29
C LEU A 78 2.67 14.55 -20.56
N PHE A 79 3.91 14.14 -20.47
CA PHE A 79 4.86 14.19 -21.58
C PHE A 79 4.76 13.01 -22.56
N ASN A 80 3.80 12.08 -22.37
CA ASN A 80 3.66 10.83 -23.15
C ASN A 80 4.86 9.90 -23.04
N GLU A 81 5.69 10.07 -22.01
CA GLU A 81 6.85 9.23 -21.78
C GLU A 81 6.44 7.90 -21.09
N ARG A 82 7.24 6.87 -21.32
CA ARG A 82 7.09 5.61 -20.58
C ARG A 82 7.47 5.85 -19.12
N THR A 83 6.55 5.55 -18.23
CA THR A 83 6.83 5.63 -16.80
C THR A 83 7.75 4.49 -16.41
N ASP A 84 8.99 4.81 -16.08
CA ASP A 84 9.87 3.86 -15.42
C ASP A 84 9.69 4.00 -13.91
N SER A 85 9.17 2.92 -13.31
CA SER A 85 8.92 2.88 -11.87
C SER A 85 10.21 2.91 -11.05
N LEU A 86 11.33 2.37 -11.59
CA LEU A 86 12.64 2.44 -10.95
C LEU A 86 13.16 3.87 -10.92
N ASN A 87 13.02 4.62 -12.00
CA ASN A 87 13.41 6.03 -12.05
C ASN A 87 12.58 6.87 -11.06
N SER A 88 11.28 6.60 -10.95
CA SER A 88 10.41 7.26 -9.97
C SER A 88 10.83 6.95 -8.54
N LEU A 89 11.20 5.70 -8.25
CA LEU A 89 11.69 5.26 -6.96
C LEU A 89 13.05 5.90 -6.66
N GLY A 90 13.99 5.89 -7.62
CA GLY A 90 15.32 6.50 -7.49
C GLY A 90 15.23 8.00 -7.22
N PHE A 91 14.36 8.71 -7.92
CA PHE A 91 14.15 10.14 -7.70
C PHE A 91 13.58 10.43 -6.30
N ALA A 92 12.61 9.63 -5.84
CA ALA A 92 12.08 9.76 -4.48
C ALA A 92 13.15 9.43 -3.42
N ALA A 93 14.01 8.44 -3.67
CA ALA A 93 15.12 8.11 -2.79
C ALA A 93 16.14 9.24 -2.72
N PHE A 94 16.54 9.80 -3.88
CA PHE A 94 17.44 10.96 -3.95
C PHE A 94 16.90 12.15 -3.14
N LEU A 95 15.64 12.51 -3.31
CA LEU A 95 15.03 13.60 -2.54
C LEU A 95 14.94 13.28 -1.04
N SER A 96 14.72 12.02 -0.67
CA SER A 96 14.70 11.62 0.74
C SER A 96 16.09 11.70 1.39
N CYS A 97 17.15 11.48 0.63
CA CYS A 97 18.54 11.62 1.14
C CYS A 97 18.95 13.07 1.45
N LEU A 98 18.16 14.07 1.05
CA LEU A 98 18.35 15.45 1.48
C LEU A 98 18.07 15.64 2.99
N ASP A 99 17.29 14.73 3.59
CA ASP A 99 17.09 14.67 5.03
C ASP A 99 18.14 13.68 5.62
N PRO A 100 19.08 14.14 6.46
CA PRO A 100 20.09 13.28 7.04
C PRO A 100 19.55 12.10 7.86
N TYR A 101 18.35 12.25 8.41
CA TYR A 101 17.70 11.23 9.24
C TYR A 101 16.91 10.22 8.43
N ALA A 102 16.66 10.46 7.14
CA ALA A 102 15.85 9.58 6.30
C ALA A 102 16.48 8.19 6.12
N VAL A 103 17.81 8.09 6.14
CA VAL A 103 18.53 6.81 5.97
C VAL A 103 18.34 5.90 7.18
N THR A 104 18.17 6.46 8.37
CA THR A 104 17.95 5.72 9.62
C THR A 104 16.46 5.51 9.93
N ASP A 105 15.57 6.17 9.18
CA ASP A 105 14.13 5.99 9.34
C ASP A 105 13.66 4.62 8.81
N ALA A 106 13.22 3.76 9.74
CA ALA A 106 12.66 2.44 9.42
C ALA A 106 11.53 2.53 8.40
N GLY A 107 10.71 3.58 8.47
CA GLY A 107 9.61 3.81 7.53
C GLY A 107 10.10 4.11 6.11
N ALA A 108 11.24 4.79 5.96
CA ALA A 108 11.87 5.02 4.67
C ALA A 108 12.37 3.71 4.06
N LEU A 109 13.17 2.96 4.81
CA LEU A 109 13.72 1.68 4.36
C LEU A 109 12.61 0.69 3.97
N LEU A 110 11.57 0.57 4.79
CA LEU A 110 10.41 -0.28 4.48
C LEU A 110 9.65 0.19 3.23
N THR A 111 9.51 1.50 3.03
CA THR A 111 8.83 2.03 1.84
C THR A 111 9.61 1.71 0.57
N PHE A 112 10.92 1.97 0.56
CA PHE A 112 11.76 1.74 -0.61
C PHE A 112 11.91 0.25 -0.94
N THR A 113 12.13 -0.59 0.06
CA THR A 113 12.24 -2.05 -0.14
C THR A 113 10.92 -2.67 -0.58
N ALA A 114 9.78 -2.23 -0.04
CA ALA A 114 8.46 -2.68 -0.48
C ALA A 114 8.20 -2.34 -1.96
N VAL A 115 8.45 -1.09 -2.36
CA VAL A 115 8.25 -0.66 -3.75
C VAL A 115 9.23 -1.35 -4.69
N LEU A 116 10.49 -1.53 -4.27
CA LEU A 116 11.48 -2.30 -5.02
C LEU A 116 10.99 -3.73 -5.28
N GLY A 117 10.44 -4.40 -4.26
CA GLY A 117 9.85 -5.73 -4.39
C GLY A 117 8.69 -5.77 -5.39
N LEU A 118 7.82 -4.76 -5.38
CA LEU A 118 6.73 -4.65 -6.34
C LEU A 118 7.23 -4.39 -7.78
N ILE A 119 8.36 -3.74 -7.96
CA ILE A 119 8.89 -3.44 -9.30
C ILE A 119 9.71 -4.62 -9.85
N THR A 120 10.47 -5.32 -9.00
CA THR A 120 11.44 -6.35 -9.43
C THR A 120 10.89 -7.77 -9.29
N VAL A 121 10.46 -8.15 -8.09
CA VAL A 121 10.04 -9.52 -7.74
C VAL A 121 8.63 -9.82 -8.23
N ASN A 122 7.70 -8.87 -8.06
CA ASN A 122 6.30 -9.09 -8.39
C ASN A 122 6.04 -9.41 -9.87
N PRO A 123 6.64 -8.73 -10.88
CA PRO A 123 6.44 -9.10 -12.29
C PRO A 123 6.91 -10.52 -12.59
N PHE A 124 8.01 -10.95 -11.96
CA PHE A 124 8.51 -12.33 -12.12
C PHE A 124 7.52 -13.35 -11.55
N LEU A 125 6.95 -13.12 -10.37
CA LEU A 125 5.94 -14.01 -9.80
C LEU A 125 4.64 -14.01 -10.61
N ILE A 126 4.17 -12.85 -11.04
CA ILE A 126 2.94 -12.73 -11.84
C ILE A 126 3.08 -13.42 -13.20
N SER A 127 4.24 -13.39 -13.83
CA SER A 127 4.48 -14.06 -15.11
C SER A 127 4.25 -15.57 -15.07
N LYS A 128 4.41 -16.18 -13.90
CA LYS A 128 4.17 -17.59 -13.66
C LYS A 128 2.68 -17.93 -13.40
N VAL A 129 1.84 -16.94 -13.13
CA VAL A 129 0.41 -17.12 -12.84
C VAL A 129 -0.38 -17.29 -14.14
N ARG A 130 -0.70 -18.54 -14.49
CA ARG A 130 -1.52 -18.89 -15.66
C ARG A 130 -2.90 -19.37 -15.21
N CYS A 131 -3.84 -18.43 -15.02
CA CYS A 131 -5.24 -18.74 -14.67
C CYS A 131 -6.21 -18.13 -15.65
N LYS A 132 -7.20 -18.93 -16.12
CA LYS A 132 -8.28 -18.46 -17.00
C LYS A 132 -9.37 -17.68 -16.24
N ASN A 133 -9.62 -18.05 -15.00
CA ASN A 133 -10.63 -17.38 -14.16
C ASN A 133 -10.11 -16.05 -13.63
N LYS A 134 -10.82 -14.97 -13.97
CA LYS A 134 -10.44 -13.59 -13.60
C LYS A 134 -10.39 -13.37 -12.08
N ILE A 135 -11.29 -13.98 -11.32
CA ILE A 135 -11.34 -13.84 -9.85
C ILE A 135 -10.11 -14.50 -9.23
N ILE A 136 -9.85 -15.75 -9.60
CA ILE A 136 -8.68 -16.51 -9.11
C ILE A 136 -7.39 -15.81 -9.51
N LYS A 137 -7.31 -15.28 -10.74
CA LYS A 137 -6.15 -14.51 -11.20
C LYS A 137 -5.90 -13.27 -10.32
N ASN A 138 -6.94 -12.50 -10.00
CA ASN A 138 -6.81 -11.31 -9.13
C ASN A 138 -6.33 -11.69 -7.72
N VAL A 139 -6.89 -12.75 -7.13
CA VAL A 139 -6.47 -13.27 -5.81
C VAL A 139 -5.00 -13.68 -5.84
N LEU A 140 -4.59 -14.45 -6.85
CA LEU A 140 -3.19 -14.88 -6.99
C LEU A 140 -2.25 -13.71 -7.20
N GLN A 141 -2.64 -12.68 -7.98
CA GLN A 141 -1.85 -11.46 -8.15
C GLN A 141 -1.68 -10.70 -6.83
N THR A 142 -2.71 -10.63 -5.99
CA THR A 142 -2.62 -10.00 -4.66
C THR A 142 -1.68 -10.80 -3.75
N ILE A 143 -1.74 -12.14 -3.79
CA ILE A 143 -0.80 -13.00 -3.06
C ILE A 143 0.63 -12.78 -3.54
N CYS A 144 0.87 -12.78 -4.86
CA CYS A 144 2.20 -12.52 -5.43
C CYS A 144 2.75 -11.16 -5.00
N SER A 145 1.91 -10.11 -5.01
CA SER A 145 2.32 -8.78 -4.55
C SER A 145 2.67 -8.79 -3.06
N SER A 146 1.87 -9.44 -2.22
CA SER A 146 2.14 -9.57 -0.78
C SER A 146 3.43 -10.34 -0.49
N VAL A 147 3.66 -11.45 -1.22
CA VAL A 147 4.90 -12.23 -1.11
C VAL A 147 6.11 -11.42 -1.56
N SER A 148 6.00 -10.68 -2.67
CA SER A 148 7.08 -9.83 -3.19
C SER A 148 7.50 -8.77 -2.18
N VAL A 149 6.52 -8.08 -1.59
CA VAL A 149 6.76 -7.08 -0.54
C VAL A 149 7.37 -7.75 0.69
N PHE A 150 6.81 -8.88 1.13
CA PHE A 150 7.32 -9.60 2.29
C PHE A 150 8.79 -10.00 2.14
N VAL A 151 9.17 -10.60 1.01
CA VAL A 151 10.54 -11.06 0.75
C VAL A 151 11.53 -9.90 0.79
N THR A 152 11.19 -8.76 0.18
CA THR A 152 12.09 -7.61 0.12
C THR A 152 12.13 -6.78 1.41
N THR A 153 11.04 -6.72 2.17
CA THR A 153 10.99 -5.99 3.45
C THR A 153 11.46 -6.85 4.62
N PHE A 154 11.50 -8.17 4.47
CA PHE A 154 11.89 -9.11 5.52
C PHE A 154 13.23 -8.76 6.18
N PRO A 155 14.35 -8.50 5.45
CA PRO A 155 15.62 -8.15 6.06
C PRO A 155 15.51 -6.90 6.94
N VAL A 156 14.83 -5.86 6.45
CA VAL A 156 14.65 -4.60 7.18
C VAL A 156 13.81 -4.81 8.44
N MET A 157 12.72 -5.56 8.33
CA MET A 157 11.87 -5.87 9.47
C MET A 157 12.62 -6.67 10.54
N TYR A 158 13.42 -7.64 10.12
CA TYR A 158 14.23 -8.44 11.05
C TYR A 158 15.26 -7.59 11.79
N PHE A 159 16.05 -6.77 11.08
CA PHE A 159 17.09 -5.95 11.69
C PHE A 159 16.54 -4.84 12.59
N MET A 160 15.39 -4.26 12.23
CA MET A 160 14.84 -3.11 12.95
C MET A 160 13.86 -3.49 14.07
N PHE A 161 13.10 -4.58 13.89
CA PHE A 161 12.02 -4.93 14.82
C PHE A 161 12.19 -6.30 15.50
N GLY A 162 13.04 -7.18 14.97
CA GLY A 162 13.25 -8.53 15.53
C GLY A 162 12.04 -9.48 15.41
N GLU A 163 10.89 -8.98 14.98
CA GLU A 163 9.64 -9.74 14.85
C GLU A 163 9.10 -9.64 13.42
N VAL A 164 8.67 -10.76 12.84
CA VAL A 164 8.06 -10.80 11.52
C VAL A 164 6.75 -11.59 11.56
N SER A 165 5.69 -11.06 10.95
CA SER A 165 4.40 -11.74 10.86
C SER A 165 4.17 -12.30 9.46
N ILE A 166 4.13 -13.62 9.36
CA ILE A 166 3.81 -14.32 8.08
C ILE A 166 2.31 -14.27 7.80
N ALA A 167 1.48 -14.18 8.84
CA ALA A 167 0.03 -14.13 8.70
C ALA A 167 -0.44 -12.96 7.82
N GLY A 168 0.31 -11.85 7.80
CA GLY A 168 0.01 -10.68 6.97
C GLY A 168 -0.06 -10.98 5.48
N ILE A 169 0.70 -11.96 4.96
CA ILE A 169 0.67 -12.33 3.54
C ILE A 169 -0.74 -12.78 3.12
N PHE A 170 -1.34 -13.66 3.91
CA PHE A 170 -2.66 -14.22 3.62
C PHE A 170 -3.78 -13.22 3.98
N LEU A 171 -3.63 -12.52 5.09
CA LEU A 171 -4.61 -11.52 5.54
C LEU A 171 -4.72 -10.35 4.58
N ASN A 172 -3.64 -9.92 3.95
CA ASN A 172 -3.64 -8.84 2.96
C ASN A 172 -4.56 -9.12 1.77
N VAL A 173 -4.78 -10.40 1.40
CA VAL A 173 -5.72 -10.79 0.33
C VAL A 173 -7.15 -10.32 0.65
N VAL A 174 -7.51 -10.32 1.93
CA VAL A 174 -8.86 -9.93 2.38
C VAL A 174 -8.87 -8.47 2.86
N LEU A 175 -7.86 -8.07 3.63
CA LEU A 175 -7.84 -6.75 4.26
C LEU A 175 -7.59 -5.61 3.26
N ILE A 176 -6.78 -5.82 2.20
CA ILE A 176 -6.52 -4.79 1.18
C ILE A 176 -7.81 -4.41 0.44
N PRO A 177 -8.60 -5.33 -0.15
CA PRO A 177 -9.87 -4.96 -0.78
C PRO A 177 -10.86 -4.32 0.18
N LEU A 178 -10.93 -4.78 1.42
CA LEU A 178 -11.81 -4.18 2.44
C LEU A 178 -11.39 -2.76 2.79
N SER A 179 -10.09 -2.50 2.92
CA SER A 179 -9.57 -1.14 3.18
C SER A 179 -9.81 -0.20 2.00
N GLU A 180 -9.74 -0.69 0.75
CA GLU A 180 -10.09 0.08 -0.44
C GLU A 180 -11.57 0.49 -0.43
N VAL A 181 -12.47 -0.45 -0.14
CA VAL A 181 -13.91 -0.17 -0.01
C VAL A 181 -14.17 0.83 1.11
N LEU A 182 -13.53 0.65 2.26
CA LEU A 182 -13.68 1.55 3.41
C LEU A 182 -13.24 2.96 3.05
N MET A 183 -12.10 3.11 2.39
CA MET A 183 -11.57 4.41 1.99
C MET A 183 -12.45 5.10 0.95
N ILE A 184 -12.89 4.40 -0.10
CA ILE A 184 -13.80 4.95 -1.11
C ILE A 184 -15.11 5.40 -0.45
N THR A 185 -15.67 4.57 0.43
CA THR A 185 -16.91 4.91 1.15
C THR A 185 -16.71 6.11 2.07
N ALA A 186 -15.56 6.24 2.74
CA ALA A 186 -15.26 7.39 3.58
C ALA A 186 -15.16 8.70 2.79
N VAL A 187 -14.55 8.66 1.59
CA VAL A 187 -14.52 9.82 0.68
C VAL A 187 -15.92 10.20 0.22
N PHE A 188 -16.77 9.24 -0.15
CA PHE A 188 -18.18 9.51 -0.49
C PHE A 188 -18.96 10.07 0.70
N PHE A 189 -18.74 9.54 1.89
CA PHE A 189 -19.34 10.06 3.12
C PHE A 189 -18.96 11.52 3.35
N SER A 190 -17.69 11.88 3.24
CA SER A 190 -17.24 13.26 3.45
C SER A 190 -17.84 14.24 2.44
N ALA A 191 -18.01 13.81 1.18
CA ALA A 191 -18.56 14.64 0.12
C ALA A 191 -20.09 14.81 0.19
N PHE A 192 -20.82 13.78 0.60
CA PHE A 192 -22.29 13.70 0.48
C PHE A 192 -23.02 13.49 1.82
N SER A 193 -22.36 13.71 2.96
CA SER A 193 -22.94 13.52 4.30
C SER A 193 -24.15 14.41 4.61
N SER A 194 -24.32 15.51 3.85
CA SER A 194 -25.49 16.40 3.97
C SER A 194 -26.79 15.75 3.50
N PHE A 195 -26.74 14.70 2.69
CA PHE A 195 -27.93 14.00 2.21
C PHE A 195 -28.27 12.83 3.13
N GLY A 196 -29.39 12.90 3.85
CA GLY A 196 -29.76 11.95 4.91
C GLY A 196 -29.75 10.47 4.49
N VAL A 197 -30.27 10.12 3.32
CA VAL A 197 -30.29 8.74 2.82
C VAL A 197 -28.87 8.24 2.50
N ILE A 198 -28.07 9.06 1.80
CA ILE A 198 -26.68 8.72 1.45
C ILE A 198 -25.86 8.55 2.74
N ARG A 199 -26.05 9.43 3.71
CA ARG A 199 -25.42 9.34 5.02
C ARG A 199 -25.70 8.00 5.70
N SER A 200 -26.96 7.57 5.76
CA SER A 200 -27.35 6.31 6.43
C SER A 200 -26.70 5.09 5.75
N VAL A 201 -26.74 5.04 4.42
CA VAL A 201 -26.13 3.94 3.64
C VAL A 201 -24.61 3.91 3.80
N THR A 202 -23.94 5.04 3.69
CA THR A 202 -22.47 5.10 3.81
C THR A 202 -22.02 4.77 5.24
N VAL A 203 -22.71 5.23 6.27
CA VAL A 203 -22.43 4.86 7.68
C VAL A 203 -22.62 3.37 7.90
N PHE A 204 -23.68 2.77 7.34
CA PHE A 204 -23.90 1.32 7.42
C PHE A 204 -22.75 0.54 6.80
N ILE A 205 -22.31 0.90 5.59
CA ILE A 205 -21.18 0.25 4.92
C ILE A 205 -19.87 0.42 5.73
N LEU A 206 -19.59 1.64 6.21
CA LEU A 206 -18.41 1.92 7.03
C LEU A 206 -18.38 1.06 8.31
N LYS A 207 -19.51 0.96 9.03
CA LYS A 207 -19.62 0.13 10.23
C LYS A 207 -19.44 -1.35 9.92
N THR A 208 -20.08 -1.85 8.85
CA THR A 208 -20.01 -3.26 8.48
C THR A 208 -18.59 -3.65 8.04
N VAL A 209 -17.97 -2.85 7.17
CA VAL A 209 -16.61 -3.14 6.66
C VAL A 209 -15.57 -3.01 7.76
N SER A 210 -15.62 -1.94 8.58
CA SER A 210 -14.69 -1.79 9.70
C SER A 210 -14.89 -2.88 10.76
N GLY A 211 -16.14 -3.26 11.05
CA GLY A 211 -16.44 -4.37 11.94
C GLY A 211 -15.91 -5.71 11.44
N ALA A 212 -16.06 -5.99 10.14
CA ALA A 212 -15.50 -7.18 9.50
C ALA A 212 -13.97 -7.19 9.58
N MET A 213 -13.30 -6.06 9.28
CA MET A 213 -11.84 -5.96 9.40
C MET A 213 -11.36 -6.21 10.84
N LEU A 214 -12.03 -5.63 11.83
CA LEU A 214 -11.72 -5.84 13.24
C LEU A 214 -11.95 -7.30 13.66
N GLY A 215 -13.07 -7.90 13.27
CA GLY A 215 -13.38 -9.31 13.57
C GLY A 215 -12.38 -10.28 12.95
N ILE A 216 -12.00 -10.06 11.68
CA ILE A 216 -11.00 -10.89 11.01
C ILE A 216 -9.65 -10.78 11.72
N THR A 217 -9.19 -9.55 12.01
CA THR A 217 -7.90 -9.35 12.69
C THR A 217 -7.91 -9.89 14.12
N GLU A 218 -9.01 -9.81 14.84
CA GLU A 218 -9.15 -10.40 16.17
C GLU A 218 -9.11 -11.93 16.14
N TYR A 219 -9.82 -12.54 15.19
CA TYR A 219 -9.82 -13.99 15.01
C TYR A 219 -8.41 -14.52 14.70
N PHE A 220 -7.71 -13.92 13.76
CA PHE A 220 -6.36 -14.35 13.39
C PHE A 220 -5.31 -14.00 14.45
N ALA A 221 -5.47 -12.93 15.22
CA ALA A 221 -4.56 -12.57 16.30
C ALA A 221 -4.58 -13.59 17.48
N ARG A 222 -5.65 -14.39 17.59
CA ARG A 222 -5.74 -15.48 18.60
C ARG A 222 -4.89 -16.70 18.23
N PHE A 223 -4.51 -16.88 16.95
CA PHE A 223 -3.66 -17.97 16.54
C PHE A 223 -2.19 -17.64 16.77
N SER A 224 -1.47 -18.52 17.46
CA SER A 224 -0.04 -18.36 17.85
C SER A 224 0.91 -18.26 16.64
N PHE A 225 0.45 -18.59 15.44
CA PHE A 225 1.23 -18.49 14.18
C PHE A 225 1.46 -17.05 13.67
N SER A 226 0.86 -16.04 14.32
CA SER A 226 0.97 -14.67 13.84
C SER A 226 2.34 -14.03 14.05
N LYS A 227 3.11 -14.53 15.03
CA LYS A 227 4.46 -13.98 15.33
C LYS A 227 5.49 -15.11 15.26
N VAL A 228 6.42 -14.97 14.35
CA VAL A 228 7.61 -15.82 14.29
C VAL A 228 8.80 -14.99 14.76
N THR A 229 9.30 -15.30 15.96
CA THR A 229 10.61 -14.84 16.41
C THR A 229 11.64 -15.75 15.74
N ILE A 230 12.35 -15.23 14.76
CA ILE A 230 13.29 -16.02 13.98
C ILE A 230 14.63 -16.02 14.70
N SER A 231 15.16 -17.21 15.02
CA SER A 231 16.52 -17.34 15.54
C SER A 231 17.54 -16.92 14.48
N SER A 232 18.69 -16.37 14.93
CA SER A 232 19.76 -15.88 14.05
C SER A 232 20.25 -16.90 13.01
N GLN A 233 20.11 -18.19 13.30
CA GLN A 233 20.49 -19.29 12.39
C GLN A 233 19.59 -19.41 11.15
N PHE A 234 18.29 -19.12 11.28
CA PHE A 234 17.36 -19.15 10.16
C PHE A 234 17.60 -17.99 9.17
N PHE A 235 18.09 -16.86 9.68
CA PHE A 235 18.43 -15.69 8.87
C PHE A 235 19.69 -15.94 8.02
N ALA A 236 20.72 -16.57 8.58
CA ALA A 236 21.91 -16.95 7.83
C ALA A 236 21.57 -17.92 6.68
N LEU A 237 20.66 -18.88 6.92
CA LEU A 237 20.20 -19.84 5.92
C LEU A 237 19.39 -19.18 4.80
N LEU A 238 18.59 -18.17 5.11
CA LEU A 238 17.75 -17.44 4.14
C LEU A 238 18.60 -16.50 3.28
N ILE A 239 19.61 -15.83 3.85
CA ILE A 239 20.61 -15.06 3.08
C ILE A 239 21.36 -16.00 2.14
N PHE A 240 21.81 -17.15 2.64
CA PHE A 240 22.51 -18.12 1.82
C PHE A 240 21.67 -18.61 0.62
N CYS A 241 20.37 -18.90 0.83
CA CYS A 241 19.45 -19.30 -0.25
C CYS A 241 19.11 -18.20 -1.26
N VAL A 242 19.28 -16.93 -0.91
CA VAL A 242 19.00 -15.79 -1.83
C VAL A 242 20.24 -15.41 -2.65
N PHE A 243 21.44 -15.72 -2.14
CA PHE A 243 22.73 -15.39 -2.80
C PHE A 243 23.39 -16.59 -3.50
N VAL A 244 22.89 -17.79 -3.35
CA VAL A 244 23.29 -19.02 -4.07
C VAL A 244 22.18 -19.42 -5.05
#